data_ebce0eb950997848fed863743d55e0b2
#
_entry.id   ebce0eb950997848fed863743d55e0b2
#
_cell.length_a   1.000
_cell.length_b   1.000
_cell.length_c   1.000
_cell.angle_alpha   90.00
_cell.angle_beta   90.00
_cell.angle_gamma   90.00
#
_symmetry.space_group_name_H-M   'P 1'
#
loop_
_entity.id
_entity.type
_entity.pdbx_description
1 polymer ?
#
loop_
_entity_poly.entity_id
_entity_poly.type
_entity_poly.pdbx_seq_one_letter_code
_entity_poly.pdbx_strand_id
1 'polypeptide(L)'
;MEEAEEFTYDDFITLKTRLSGKKKEDEINQIFLAYNPKKQFSYINKQLKQDKDTDYIHSTYNDNPFLDEDYRQLLRDLKEQNYEYYRIFALGEYADLDSLIYNHIRLTDISNYPKEFDYTIYGLDFGWNNPTALIEINVRDRKAYLIEKIYRSRMLDDDLISLMNELNISRNDEIYCDCAEPDKIEKLRLAGYNVFEADKDVKLGIDFVRQTEIYTCHENVNLSKEREEYVFKKRRDGVVLDEPVKVNDHLMDALRYGLYTKSKEAEPGIRVL
;
A
#
# COMPACT_ATOMS: atom_id res chain seq x y z
N MET A 1 -4.72 -17.93 -12.85
CA MET A 1 -4.31 -16.57 -12.43
C MET A 1 -4.77 -16.40 -10.98
N GLU A 2 -3.84 -16.22 -10.08
CA GLU A 2 -4.10 -15.81 -8.70
C GLU A 2 -4.17 -14.27 -8.66
N GLU A 3 -4.92 -13.71 -7.72
CA GLU A 3 -5.12 -12.27 -7.56
C GLU A 3 -5.53 -11.59 -8.89
N ALA A 4 -6.49 -12.20 -9.60
CA ALA A 4 -6.85 -11.81 -10.96
C ALA A 4 -7.40 -10.37 -11.06
N GLU A 5 -7.81 -9.76 -9.95
CA GLU A 5 -8.22 -8.36 -9.86
C GLU A 5 -7.08 -7.36 -10.06
N GLU A 6 -5.82 -7.79 -9.95
CA GLU A 6 -4.63 -6.96 -10.18
C GLU A 6 -4.25 -6.85 -11.67
N PHE A 7 -4.79 -7.74 -12.51
CA PHE A 7 -4.53 -7.76 -13.94
C PHE A 7 -5.55 -6.95 -14.73
N THR A 8 -5.11 -6.45 -15.88
CA THR A 8 -6.00 -5.77 -16.83
C THR A 8 -6.76 -6.76 -17.72
N TYR A 9 -7.81 -6.28 -18.39
CA TYR A 9 -8.50 -7.09 -19.39
C TYR A 9 -7.58 -7.50 -20.56
N ASP A 10 -6.64 -6.64 -20.94
CA ASP A 10 -5.67 -6.91 -22.00
C ASP A 10 -4.69 -8.03 -21.61
N ASP A 11 -4.30 -8.10 -20.33
CA ASP A 11 -3.50 -9.22 -19.80
C ASP A 11 -4.27 -10.55 -19.91
N PHE A 12 -5.54 -10.52 -19.53
CA PHE A 12 -6.42 -11.68 -19.66
C PHE A 12 -6.56 -12.13 -21.13
N ILE A 13 -6.80 -11.20 -22.06
CA ILE A 13 -6.87 -11.50 -23.49
C ILE A 13 -5.55 -12.06 -24.00
N THR A 14 -4.43 -11.49 -23.59
CA THR A 14 -3.10 -11.97 -23.93
C THR A 14 -2.91 -13.42 -23.48
N LEU A 15 -3.31 -13.77 -22.26
CA LEU A 15 -3.26 -15.13 -21.74
C LEU A 15 -4.19 -16.06 -22.55
N LYS A 16 -5.44 -15.62 -22.81
CA LYS A 16 -6.44 -16.38 -23.56
C LYS A 16 -5.96 -16.74 -24.97
N THR A 17 -5.26 -15.82 -25.65
CA THR A 17 -4.72 -16.07 -27.00
C THR A 17 -3.58 -17.07 -27.02
N ARG A 18 -2.93 -17.34 -25.89
CA ARG A 18 -1.86 -18.34 -25.76
C ARG A 18 -2.37 -19.77 -25.48
N LEU A 19 -3.66 -19.95 -25.28
CA LEU A 19 -4.30 -21.26 -25.10
C LEU A 19 -4.48 -21.99 -26.45
N SER A 20 -3.38 -22.27 -27.16
CA SER A 20 -3.39 -22.82 -28.49
C SER A 20 -2.82 -24.25 -28.60
N GLY A 21 -2.73 -24.97 -27.46
CA GLY A 21 -2.23 -26.35 -27.44
C GLY A 21 -3.08 -27.34 -28.25
N LYS A 22 -2.45 -28.39 -28.82
CA LYS A 22 -3.17 -29.52 -29.40
C LYS A 22 -3.96 -30.21 -28.29
N LYS A 23 -5.24 -30.43 -28.53
CA LYS A 23 -6.17 -31.12 -27.61
C LYS A 23 -6.37 -32.57 -28.03
N LYS A 24 -6.60 -33.43 -27.04
CA LYS A 24 -7.26 -34.72 -27.27
C LYS A 24 -8.77 -34.50 -27.42
N GLU A 25 -9.48 -35.49 -27.94
CA GLU A 25 -10.90 -35.35 -28.33
C GLU A 25 -11.79 -34.89 -27.17
N ASP A 26 -11.43 -35.21 -25.89
CA ASP A 26 -12.20 -34.90 -24.69
C ASP A 26 -11.55 -33.79 -23.80
N GLU A 27 -10.50 -33.11 -24.28
CA GLU A 27 -9.81 -32.07 -23.52
C GLU A 27 -10.26 -30.67 -23.93
N ILE A 28 -10.53 -29.80 -22.94
CA ILE A 28 -10.78 -28.38 -23.17
C ILE A 28 -9.67 -27.53 -22.50
N ASN A 29 -9.27 -26.45 -23.16
CA ASN A 29 -8.38 -25.48 -22.55
C ASN A 29 -9.19 -24.59 -21.62
N GLN A 30 -8.76 -24.44 -20.38
CA GLN A 30 -9.43 -23.64 -19.36
C GLN A 30 -8.47 -22.63 -18.75
N ILE A 31 -9.01 -21.50 -18.30
CA ILE A 31 -8.31 -20.52 -17.46
C ILE A 31 -9.04 -20.48 -16.13
N PHE A 32 -8.30 -20.67 -15.05
CA PHE A 32 -8.80 -20.49 -13.70
C PHE A 32 -8.36 -19.13 -13.18
N LEU A 33 -9.30 -18.34 -12.67
CA LEU A 33 -9.07 -17.04 -12.06
C LEU A 33 -9.49 -17.12 -10.60
N ALA A 34 -8.58 -16.77 -9.68
CA ALA A 34 -8.91 -16.56 -8.27
C ALA A 34 -8.74 -15.07 -7.96
N TYR A 35 -9.70 -14.46 -7.28
CA TYR A 35 -9.67 -13.03 -6.98
C TYR A 35 -10.53 -12.67 -5.77
N ASN A 36 -10.20 -11.55 -5.15
CA ASN A 36 -11.03 -10.89 -4.16
C ASN A 36 -11.86 -9.78 -4.84
N PRO A 37 -13.16 -9.64 -4.56
CA PRO A 37 -14.04 -8.74 -5.28
C PRO A 37 -13.91 -7.26 -4.81
N LYS A 38 -12.70 -6.68 -4.95
CA LYS A 38 -12.39 -5.30 -4.54
C LYS A 38 -13.09 -4.24 -5.40
N LYS A 39 -13.34 -4.54 -6.67
CA LYS A 39 -13.88 -3.55 -7.64
C LYS A 39 -15.16 -4.09 -8.29
N GLN A 40 -16.30 -3.52 -7.94
CA GLN A 40 -17.60 -3.90 -8.51
C GLN A 40 -17.64 -3.77 -10.05
N PHE A 41 -16.92 -2.78 -10.58
CA PHE A 41 -16.87 -2.48 -12.02
C PHE A 41 -15.66 -3.06 -12.74
N SER A 42 -14.97 -4.07 -12.16
CA SER A 42 -13.86 -4.77 -12.83
C SER A 42 -14.32 -5.52 -14.09
N TYR A 43 -13.38 -5.82 -15.00
CA TYR A 43 -13.63 -6.62 -16.20
C TYR A 43 -14.16 -8.03 -15.86
N ILE A 44 -13.72 -8.59 -14.73
CA ILE A 44 -14.16 -9.90 -14.24
C ILE A 44 -15.67 -9.88 -14.02
N ASN A 45 -16.17 -8.88 -13.31
CA ASN A 45 -17.59 -8.78 -12.99
C ASN A 45 -18.44 -8.35 -14.20
N LYS A 46 -17.95 -7.41 -15.00
CA LYS A 46 -18.71 -6.85 -16.14
C LYS A 46 -18.74 -7.76 -17.37
N GLN A 47 -17.68 -8.50 -17.61
CA GLN A 47 -17.49 -9.24 -18.84
C GLN A 47 -17.42 -10.75 -18.58
N LEU A 48 -16.50 -11.21 -17.72
CA LEU A 48 -16.27 -12.64 -17.57
C LEU A 48 -17.40 -13.35 -16.85
N LYS A 49 -17.89 -12.78 -15.74
CA LYS A 49 -19.00 -13.37 -14.96
C LYS A 49 -20.31 -13.53 -15.74
N GLN A 50 -20.47 -12.75 -16.81
CA GLN A 50 -21.65 -12.76 -17.66
C GLN A 50 -21.45 -13.58 -18.94
N ASP A 51 -20.23 -14.06 -19.17
CA ASP A 51 -19.92 -14.93 -20.32
C ASP A 51 -20.52 -16.31 -20.07
N LYS A 52 -21.26 -16.83 -21.05
CA LYS A 52 -21.92 -18.15 -21.01
C LYS A 52 -20.96 -19.33 -20.85
N ASP A 53 -19.69 -19.12 -21.21
CA ASP A 53 -18.62 -20.14 -21.14
C ASP A 53 -17.82 -20.01 -19.84
N THR A 54 -18.31 -19.23 -18.86
CA THR A 54 -17.66 -19.01 -17.56
C THR A 54 -18.49 -19.61 -16.43
N ASP A 55 -17.87 -20.52 -15.68
CA ASP A 55 -18.39 -20.99 -14.39
C ASP A 55 -17.86 -20.11 -13.27
N TYR A 56 -18.76 -19.59 -12.45
CA TYR A 56 -18.42 -18.76 -11.30
C TYR A 56 -18.61 -19.56 -10.01
N ILE A 57 -17.52 -19.71 -9.26
CA ILE A 57 -17.51 -20.37 -7.95
C ILE A 57 -17.30 -19.29 -6.89
N HIS A 58 -18.26 -19.11 -6.01
CA HIS A 58 -18.12 -18.26 -4.83
C HIS A 58 -17.69 -19.13 -3.64
N SER A 59 -16.62 -18.73 -2.97
CA SER A 59 -16.13 -19.38 -1.75
C SER A 59 -15.77 -18.33 -0.70
N THR A 60 -15.87 -18.73 0.56
CA THR A 60 -15.60 -17.89 1.72
C THR A 60 -14.56 -18.57 2.61
N TYR A 61 -14.05 -17.86 3.60
CA TYR A 61 -13.14 -18.44 4.59
C TYR A 61 -13.76 -19.62 5.37
N ASN A 62 -15.08 -19.72 5.45
CA ASN A 62 -15.79 -20.83 6.10
C ASN A 62 -15.70 -22.12 5.29
N ASP A 63 -15.49 -22.03 3.99
CA ASP A 63 -15.41 -23.18 3.10
C ASP A 63 -14.01 -23.81 3.12
N ASN A 64 -13.02 -23.16 3.74
CA ASN A 64 -11.66 -23.68 3.89
C ASN A 64 -11.44 -24.31 5.28
N PRO A 65 -11.48 -25.65 5.41
CA PRO A 65 -11.27 -26.32 6.69
C PRO A 65 -9.82 -26.28 7.18
N PHE A 66 -8.87 -25.95 6.31
CA PHE A 66 -7.44 -25.96 6.62
C PHE A 66 -6.90 -24.57 7.00
N LEU A 67 -7.78 -23.58 7.09
CA LEU A 67 -7.39 -22.23 7.49
C LEU A 67 -6.93 -22.23 8.94
N ASP A 68 -5.74 -21.65 9.21
CA ASP A 68 -5.21 -21.55 10.57
C ASP A 68 -6.06 -20.59 11.45
N GLU A 69 -5.94 -20.76 12.76
CA GLU A 69 -6.75 -20.00 13.70
C GLU A 69 -6.33 -18.53 13.79
N ASP A 70 -5.06 -18.21 13.57
CA ASP A 70 -4.56 -16.84 13.60
C ASP A 70 -5.18 -16.04 12.45
N TYR A 71 -5.26 -16.63 11.25
CA TYR A 71 -5.93 -15.99 10.13
C TYR A 71 -7.45 -15.87 10.33
N ARG A 72 -8.10 -16.88 10.96
CA ARG A 72 -9.52 -16.80 11.34
C ARG A 72 -9.76 -15.66 12.32
N GLN A 73 -8.85 -15.49 13.28
CA GLN A 73 -8.94 -14.39 14.24
C GLN A 73 -8.77 -13.04 13.54
N LEU A 74 -7.79 -12.90 12.62
CA LEU A 74 -7.61 -11.71 11.80
C LEU A 74 -8.91 -11.32 11.08
N LEU A 75 -9.59 -12.27 10.46
CA LEU A 75 -10.85 -12.01 9.77
C LEU A 75 -11.99 -11.61 10.72
N ARG A 76 -12.03 -12.18 11.94
CA ARG A 76 -12.99 -11.74 12.97
C ARG A 76 -12.73 -10.31 13.42
N ASP A 77 -11.46 -9.97 13.64
CA ASP A 77 -11.05 -8.61 14.02
C ASP A 77 -11.36 -7.63 12.90
N LEU A 78 -11.14 -8.02 11.65
CA LEU A 78 -11.49 -7.23 10.47
C LEU A 78 -12.99 -6.92 10.40
N LYS A 79 -13.84 -7.87 10.83
CA LYS A 79 -15.30 -7.66 10.89
C LYS A 79 -15.71 -6.50 11.80
N GLU A 80 -14.97 -6.28 12.89
CA GLU A 80 -15.23 -5.21 13.85
C GLU A 80 -14.52 -3.89 13.43
N GLN A 81 -13.36 -3.98 12.79
CA GLN A 81 -12.55 -2.83 12.42
C GLN A 81 -13.00 -2.20 11.11
N ASN A 82 -13.25 -3.01 10.09
CA ASN A 82 -13.73 -2.57 8.78
C ASN A 82 -14.62 -3.63 8.13
N TYR A 83 -15.92 -3.42 8.24
CA TYR A 83 -16.89 -4.36 7.72
C TYR A 83 -16.85 -4.51 6.19
N GLU A 84 -16.47 -3.47 5.44
CA GLU A 84 -16.33 -3.55 3.98
C GLU A 84 -15.17 -4.47 3.57
N TYR A 85 -14.02 -4.40 4.27
CA TYR A 85 -12.93 -5.36 4.06
C TYR A 85 -13.32 -6.78 4.45
N TYR A 86 -14.04 -6.94 5.56
CA TYR A 86 -14.57 -8.26 5.93
C TYR A 86 -15.47 -8.82 4.83
N ARG A 87 -16.30 -7.99 4.20
CA ARG A 87 -17.12 -8.42 3.05
C ARG A 87 -16.27 -8.89 1.88
N ILE A 88 -15.21 -8.16 1.55
CA ILE A 88 -14.32 -8.49 0.43
C ILE A 88 -13.53 -9.77 0.73
N PHE A 89 -12.75 -9.79 1.83
CA PHE A 89 -11.76 -10.82 2.08
C PHE A 89 -12.29 -12.07 2.78
N ALA A 90 -13.35 -11.92 3.57
CA ALA A 90 -13.95 -13.05 4.27
C ALA A 90 -15.19 -13.60 3.56
N LEU A 91 -16.08 -12.74 3.07
CA LEU A 91 -17.34 -13.15 2.48
C LEU A 91 -17.30 -13.23 0.94
N GLY A 92 -16.24 -12.75 0.28
CA GLY A 92 -16.16 -12.71 -1.18
C GLY A 92 -17.24 -11.84 -1.83
N GLU A 93 -17.67 -10.80 -1.15
CA GLU A 93 -18.71 -9.86 -1.61
C GLU A 93 -18.09 -8.58 -2.14
N TYR A 94 -18.74 -7.97 -3.12
CA TYR A 94 -18.35 -6.61 -3.54
C TYR A 94 -18.69 -5.60 -2.44
N ALA A 95 -17.74 -4.70 -2.17
CA ALA A 95 -17.91 -3.61 -1.22
C ALA A 95 -17.45 -2.28 -1.82
N ASP A 96 -17.98 -1.19 -1.27
CA ASP A 96 -17.63 0.17 -1.69
C ASP A 96 -16.45 0.67 -0.85
N LEU A 97 -15.36 1.01 -1.52
CA LEU A 97 -14.13 1.52 -0.91
C LEU A 97 -14.07 3.06 -0.91
N ASP A 98 -15.20 3.75 -0.84
CA ASP A 98 -15.25 5.23 -0.74
C ASP A 98 -14.54 5.79 0.51
N SER A 99 -14.09 4.90 1.40
CA SER A 99 -13.35 5.25 2.61
C SER A 99 -11.83 5.36 2.43
N LEU A 100 -11.30 5.31 1.19
CA LEU A 100 -9.87 5.45 0.93
C LEU A 100 -9.30 6.77 1.48
N ILE A 101 -8.27 6.67 2.31
CA ILE A 101 -7.66 7.82 2.97
C ILE A 101 -6.87 8.67 1.96
N TYR A 102 -6.04 8.04 1.12
CA TYR A 102 -5.17 8.72 0.16
C TYR A 102 -5.58 8.49 -1.29
N ASN A 103 -6.87 8.68 -1.60
CA ASN A 103 -7.42 8.58 -2.96
C ASN A 103 -6.89 9.66 -3.92
N HIS A 104 -6.32 10.75 -3.41
CA HIS A 104 -5.80 11.89 -4.16
C HIS A 104 -4.39 11.68 -4.74
N ILE A 105 -3.64 10.66 -4.28
CA ILE A 105 -2.30 10.35 -4.81
C ILE A 105 -2.43 9.93 -6.28
N ARG A 106 -1.75 10.67 -7.17
CA ARG A 106 -1.84 10.48 -8.62
C ARG A 106 -0.74 9.55 -9.12
N LEU A 107 -1.14 8.59 -9.94
CA LEU A 107 -0.21 7.72 -10.66
C LEU A 107 0.32 8.43 -11.91
N THR A 108 1.61 8.38 -12.14
CA THR A 108 2.28 8.93 -13.33
C THR A 108 3.50 8.09 -13.70
N ASP A 109 4.04 8.26 -14.89
CA ASP A 109 5.30 7.63 -15.25
C ASP A 109 6.47 8.33 -14.53
N ILE A 110 7.48 7.59 -14.11
CA ILE A 110 8.66 8.13 -13.44
C ILE A 110 9.42 9.13 -14.33
N SER A 111 9.32 8.97 -15.66
CA SER A 111 9.90 9.91 -16.64
C SER A 111 9.29 11.31 -16.59
N ASN A 112 8.10 11.45 -15.98
CA ASN A 112 7.42 12.72 -15.77
C ASN A 112 7.84 13.41 -14.46
N TYR A 113 8.67 12.78 -13.64
CA TYR A 113 9.18 13.41 -12.43
C TYR A 113 10.13 14.56 -12.78
N PRO A 114 10.15 15.63 -11.99
CA PRO A 114 11.13 16.71 -12.16
C PRO A 114 12.56 16.15 -12.14
N LYS A 115 13.45 16.76 -12.94
CA LYS A 115 14.88 16.40 -12.95
C LYS A 115 15.63 16.91 -11.72
N GLU A 116 15.11 17.96 -11.10
CA GLU A 116 15.67 18.58 -9.91
C GLU A 116 14.57 18.80 -8.89
N PHE A 117 14.88 18.58 -7.63
CA PHE A 117 13.98 18.77 -6.51
C PHE A 117 14.47 19.89 -5.59
N ASP A 118 13.54 20.53 -4.89
CA ASP A 118 13.87 21.57 -3.91
C ASP A 118 14.57 20.95 -2.70
N TYR A 119 14.08 19.76 -2.31
CA TYR A 119 14.71 18.91 -1.29
C TYR A 119 14.19 17.47 -1.40
N THR A 120 14.93 16.54 -0.78
CA THR A 120 14.57 15.14 -0.62
C THR A 120 14.56 14.81 0.86
N ILE A 121 13.55 14.07 1.30
CA ILE A 121 13.44 13.51 2.64
C ILE A 121 13.03 12.04 2.56
N TYR A 122 13.18 11.33 3.66
CA TYR A 122 12.75 9.94 3.77
C TYR A 122 11.80 9.75 4.92
N GLY A 123 10.83 8.86 4.76
CA GLY A 123 10.05 8.29 5.84
C GLY A 123 10.41 6.83 6.06
N LEU A 124 10.56 6.42 7.30
CA LEU A 124 10.94 5.05 7.65
C LEU A 124 10.02 4.49 8.74
N ASP A 125 9.34 3.41 8.42
CA ASP A 125 8.59 2.59 9.37
C ASP A 125 9.35 1.29 9.62
N PHE A 126 9.68 1.00 10.89
CA PHE A 126 10.41 -0.21 11.25
C PHE A 126 9.46 -1.37 11.43
N GLY A 127 9.81 -2.52 10.85
CA GLY A 127 9.09 -3.77 11.03
C GLY A 127 10.02 -4.98 11.17
N TRP A 128 9.52 -6.04 11.81
CA TRP A 128 10.18 -7.33 11.87
C TRP A 128 9.32 -8.41 11.20
N ASN A 129 8.18 -8.75 11.78
CA ASN A 129 7.18 -9.62 11.14
C ASN A 129 6.50 -8.89 9.98
N ASN A 130 6.17 -7.63 10.18
CA ASN A 130 5.77 -6.70 9.15
C ASN A 130 7.00 -6.17 8.39
N PRO A 131 6.82 -5.65 7.18
CA PRO A 131 7.94 -5.07 6.44
C PRO A 131 8.48 -3.81 7.13
N THR A 132 9.81 -3.65 7.11
CA THR A 132 10.44 -2.34 7.23
C THR A 132 10.21 -1.61 5.92
N ALA A 133 9.65 -0.42 5.98
CA ALA A 133 9.26 0.38 4.83
C ALA A 133 10.02 1.71 4.80
N LEU A 134 10.81 1.94 3.74
CA LEU A 134 11.51 3.21 3.48
C LEU A 134 10.99 3.81 2.19
N ILE A 135 10.47 5.04 2.29
CA ILE A 135 9.99 5.82 1.16
C ILE A 135 10.85 7.07 0.99
N GLU A 136 11.27 7.33 -0.25
CA GLU A 136 11.91 8.58 -0.66
C GLU A 136 10.81 9.54 -1.13
N ILE A 137 10.85 10.76 -0.61
CA ILE A 137 9.88 11.82 -0.85
C ILE A 137 10.64 13.01 -1.41
N ASN A 138 10.54 13.17 -2.71
CA ASN A 138 11.16 14.27 -3.44
C ASN A 138 10.18 15.42 -3.60
N VAL A 139 10.53 16.62 -3.16
CA VAL A 139 9.62 17.76 -3.19
C VAL A 139 10.05 18.80 -4.20
N ARG A 140 9.11 19.23 -5.04
CA ARG A 140 9.28 20.33 -5.99
C ARG A 140 8.00 21.16 -6.06
N ASP A 141 8.11 22.48 -5.91
CA ASP A 141 6.98 23.40 -5.99
C ASP A 141 5.78 22.97 -5.10
N ARG A 142 6.06 22.52 -3.86
CA ARG A 142 5.10 21.97 -2.86
C ARG A 142 4.39 20.69 -3.30
N LYS A 143 4.87 20.00 -4.33
CA LYS A 143 4.40 18.70 -4.78
C LYS A 143 5.36 17.63 -4.34
N ALA A 144 4.85 16.50 -3.89
CA ALA A 144 5.66 15.36 -3.47
C ALA A 144 5.67 14.28 -4.56
N TYR A 145 6.84 13.75 -4.85
CA TYR A 145 7.07 12.67 -5.81
C TYR A 145 7.70 11.50 -5.06
N LEU A 146 7.00 10.37 -5.03
CA LEU A 146 7.31 9.25 -4.18
C LEU A 146 8.10 8.17 -4.92
N ILE A 147 9.12 7.62 -4.24
CA ILE A 147 9.86 6.43 -4.71
C ILE A 147 9.96 5.45 -3.54
N GLU A 148 9.42 4.26 -3.73
CA GLU A 148 9.58 3.14 -2.80
C GLU A 148 11.02 2.64 -2.85
N LYS A 149 11.73 2.68 -1.72
CA LYS A 149 13.14 2.26 -1.63
C LYS A 149 13.30 0.89 -1.00
N ILE A 150 12.62 0.65 0.11
CA ILE A 150 12.72 -0.61 0.86
C ILE A 150 11.33 -1.02 1.31
N TYR A 151 10.99 -2.29 1.09
CA TYR A 151 9.80 -2.94 1.62
C TYR A 151 10.13 -4.40 1.90
N ARG A 152 10.59 -4.70 3.11
CA ARG A 152 11.12 -6.02 3.43
C ARG A 152 10.96 -6.40 4.89
N SER A 153 10.42 -7.59 5.16
CA SER A 153 10.30 -8.16 6.51
C SER A 153 11.56 -8.90 6.95
N ARG A 154 11.70 -9.14 8.24
CA ARG A 154 12.77 -9.92 8.89
C ARG A 154 14.17 -9.41 8.54
N MET A 155 14.32 -8.11 8.53
CA MET A 155 15.59 -7.43 8.25
C MET A 155 16.23 -6.97 9.56
N LEU A 156 17.50 -7.37 9.79
CA LEU A 156 18.29 -6.87 10.91
C LEU A 156 18.71 -5.43 10.65
N ASP A 157 19.05 -4.70 11.71
CA ASP A 157 19.46 -3.30 11.59
C ASP A 157 20.70 -3.13 10.71
N ASP A 158 21.66 -4.09 10.80
CA ASP A 158 22.88 -4.07 9.97
C ASP A 158 22.56 -4.36 8.49
N ASP A 159 21.56 -5.21 8.22
CA ASP A 159 21.08 -5.46 6.85
C ASP A 159 20.39 -4.20 6.29
N LEU A 160 19.60 -3.50 7.11
CA LEU A 160 18.98 -2.23 6.72
C LEU A 160 20.04 -1.20 6.35
N ILE A 161 21.05 -1.00 7.20
CA ILE A 161 22.17 -0.08 6.96
C ILE A 161 22.91 -0.45 5.67
N SER A 162 23.20 -1.74 5.46
CA SER A 162 23.87 -2.22 4.26
C SER A 162 23.06 -1.95 3.01
N LEU A 163 21.75 -2.23 3.04
CA LEU A 163 20.84 -1.98 1.93
C LEU A 163 20.68 -0.48 1.64
N MET A 164 20.58 0.37 2.66
CA MET A 164 20.57 1.81 2.50
C MET A 164 21.84 2.34 1.82
N ASN A 165 23.00 1.77 2.13
CA ASN A 165 24.26 2.10 1.46
C ASN A 165 24.24 1.64 -0.02
N GLU A 166 23.77 0.44 -0.32
CA GLU A 166 23.64 -0.08 -1.70
C GLU A 166 22.70 0.76 -2.55
N LEU A 167 21.61 1.22 -1.96
CA LEU A 167 20.63 2.10 -2.59
C LEU A 167 21.08 3.57 -2.67
N ASN A 168 22.30 3.87 -2.19
CA ASN A 168 22.87 5.22 -2.14
C ASN A 168 21.96 6.24 -1.44
N ILE A 169 21.31 5.83 -0.34
CA ILE A 169 20.52 6.75 0.49
C ILE A 169 21.47 7.83 1.03
N SER A 170 21.12 9.10 0.76
CA SER A 170 21.95 10.24 1.16
C SER A 170 22.04 10.35 2.69
N ARG A 171 23.25 10.57 3.18
CA ARG A 171 23.46 10.81 4.61
C ARG A 171 23.15 12.24 5.06
N ASN A 172 23.00 13.13 4.11
CA ASN A 172 22.66 14.54 4.38
C ASN A 172 21.16 14.77 4.43
N ASP A 173 20.37 13.93 3.74
CA ASP A 173 18.93 14.07 3.69
C ASP A 173 18.29 13.55 4.97
N GLU A 174 17.22 14.20 5.38
CA GLU A 174 16.54 13.89 6.63
C GLU A 174 15.71 12.62 6.50
N ILE A 175 15.82 11.74 7.50
CA ILE A 175 15.04 10.49 7.60
C ILE A 175 14.18 10.57 8.86
N TYR A 176 12.87 10.54 8.69
CA TYR A 176 11.91 10.59 9.78
C TYR A 176 11.42 9.17 10.10
N CYS A 177 11.73 8.70 11.32
CA CYS A 177 11.47 7.32 11.73
C CYS A 177 10.42 7.23 12.81
N ASP A 178 9.75 6.07 12.88
CA ASP A 178 8.94 5.72 14.04
C ASP A 178 9.73 5.82 15.34
N CYS A 179 9.28 6.67 16.25
CA CYS A 179 9.90 6.92 17.55
C CYS A 179 9.73 5.76 18.57
N ALA A 180 8.99 4.71 18.25
CA ALA A 180 8.85 3.54 19.14
C ALA A 180 10.11 2.67 19.21
N GLU A 181 11.08 2.86 18.30
CA GLU A 181 12.29 2.07 18.16
C GLU A 181 13.58 2.92 18.34
N PRO A 182 13.79 3.54 19.51
CA PRO A 182 14.90 4.50 19.71
C PRO A 182 16.28 3.88 19.51
N ASP A 183 16.45 2.59 19.83
CA ASP A 183 17.72 1.87 19.64
C ASP A 183 18.06 1.76 18.15
N LYS A 184 17.08 1.55 17.28
CA LYS A 184 17.28 1.49 15.82
C LYS A 184 17.61 2.87 15.24
N ILE A 185 16.95 3.91 15.75
CA ILE A 185 17.24 5.31 15.38
C ILE A 185 18.70 5.64 15.71
N GLU A 186 19.16 5.29 16.93
CA GLU A 186 20.53 5.55 17.34
C GLU A 186 21.56 4.77 16.50
N LYS A 187 21.27 3.52 16.13
CA LYS A 187 22.12 2.76 15.23
C LYS A 187 22.27 3.40 13.86
N LEU A 188 21.18 3.93 13.29
CA LEU A 188 21.23 4.65 12.01
C LEU A 188 22.05 5.95 12.13
N ARG A 189 21.93 6.69 13.25
CA ARG A 189 22.75 7.88 13.54
C ARG A 189 24.23 7.54 13.63
N LEU A 190 24.58 6.45 14.34
CA LEU A 190 25.95 5.96 14.45
C LEU A 190 26.51 5.51 13.09
N ALA A 191 25.65 5.02 12.17
CA ALA A 191 26.03 4.72 10.79
C ALA A 191 26.18 5.99 9.92
N GLY A 192 25.94 7.17 10.48
CA GLY A 192 26.14 8.47 9.83
C GLY A 192 24.92 9.02 9.07
N TYR A 193 23.74 8.44 9.24
CA TYR A 193 22.51 8.96 8.64
C TYR A 193 21.90 10.09 9.49
N ASN A 194 21.26 11.04 8.82
CA ASN A 194 20.61 12.20 9.43
C ASN A 194 19.17 11.85 9.84
N VAL A 195 18.98 11.22 11.02
CA VAL A 195 17.74 10.59 11.45
C VAL A 195 17.06 11.35 12.57
N PHE A 196 15.76 11.54 12.43
CA PHE A 196 14.88 12.22 13.37
C PHE A 196 13.70 11.35 13.78
N GLU A 197 13.19 11.58 14.97
CA GLU A 197 11.94 10.97 15.43
C GLU A 197 10.75 11.62 14.74
N ALA A 198 9.85 10.80 14.21
CA ALA A 198 8.65 11.30 13.57
C ALA A 198 7.57 11.69 14.56
N ASP A 199 6.78 12.71 14.22
CA ASP A 199 5.53 13.00 14.90
C ASP A 199 4.47 11.96 14.52
N LYS A 200 3.91 11.31 15.53
CA LYS A 200 2.96 10.20 15.38
C LYS A 200 1.49 10.61 15.41
N ASP A 201 1.16 11.90 15.43
CA ASP A 201 -0.24 12.29 15.37
C ASP A 201 -0.86 11.77 14.05
N VAL A 202 -1.72 10.75 14.20
CA VAL A 202 -2.31 10.07 13.06
C VAL A 202 -3.30 10.97 12.33
N LYS A 203 -4.17 11.65 13.07
CA LYS A 203 -5.24 12.45 12.47
C LYS A 203 -4.68 13.68 11.76
N LEU A 204 -3.87 14.48 12.45
CA LEU A 204 -3.27 15.68 11.85
C LEU A 204 -2.31 15.31 10.72
N GLY A 205 -1.57 14.20 10.86
CA GLY A 205 -0.69 13.70 9.82
C GLY A 205 -1.45 13.26 8.56
N ILE A 206 -2.55 12.53 8.71
CA ILE A 206 -3.42 12.15 7.59
C ILE A 206 -3.99 13.39 6.90
N ASP A 207 -4.51 14.34 7.67
CA ASP A 207 -5.08 15.58 7.13
C ASP A 207 -4.04 16.40 6.35
N PHE A 208 -2.80 16.46 6.83
CA PHE A 208 -1.69 17.13 6.13
C PHE A 208 -1.35 16.43 4.81
N VAL A 209 -1.19 15.10 4.83
CA VAL A 209 -0.90 14.32 3.62
C VAL A 209 -2.01 14.48 2.59
N ARG A 210 -3.27 14.49 3.01
CA ARG A 210 -4.43 14.69 2.10
C ARG A 210 -4.47 16.07 1.43
N GLN A 211 -3.87 17.08 2.05
CA GLN A 211 -3.78 18.44 1.48
C GLN A 211 -2.56 18.62 0.57
N THR A 212 -1.62 17.67 0.58
CA THR A 212 -0.42 17.71 -0.25
C THR A 212 -0.71 17.14 -1.63
N GLU A 213 -0.28 17.78 -2.70
CA GLU A 213 -0.34 17.22 -4.06
C GLU A 213 0.77 16.18 -4.22
N ILE A 214 0.38 14.91 -4.41
CA ILE A 214 1.30 13.77 -4.38
C ILE A 214 1.22 12.96 -5.65
N TYR A 215 2.39 12.58 -6.16
CA TYR A 215 2.58 11.73 -7.32
C TYR A 215 3.34 10.46 -6.93
N THR A 216 2.90 9.32 -7.47
CA THR A 216 3.58 8.02 -7.38
C THR A 216 3.77 7.44 -8.77
N CYS A 217 4.69 6.50 -8.93
CA CYS A 217 4.95 5.85 -10.21
C CYS A 217 4.56 4.36 -10.19
N HIS A 218 4.50 3.75 -11.37
CA HIS A 218 4.11 2.34 -11.54
C HIS A 218 5.10 1.36 -10.88
N GLU A 219 6.35 1.76 -10.71
CA GLU A 219 7.41 0.98 -10.10
C GLU A 219 7.22 0.81 -8.58
N ASN A 220 6.43 1.68 -7.95
CA ASN A 220 6.10 1.64 -6.53
C ASN A 220 4.98 0.62 -6.25
N VAL A 221 5.30 -0.67 -6.40
CA VAL A 221 4.30 -1.75 -6.37
C VAL A 221 3.65 -1.90 -5.00
N ASN A 222 4.44 -1.93 -3.92
CA ASN A 222 3.90 -2.11 -2.57
C ASN A 222 3.16 -0.84 -2.11
N LEU A 223 3.69 0.34 -2.43
CA LEU A 223 3.02 1.61 -2.16
C LEU A 223 1.64 1.67 -2.82
N SER A 224 1.54 1.21 -4.07
CA SER A 224 0.27 1.19 -4.79
C SER A 224 -0.73 0.23 -4.15
N LYS A 225 -0.28 -0.94 -3.69
CA LYS A 225 -1.11 -1.91 -2.95
C LYS A 225 -1.62 -1.33 -1.64
N GLU A 226 -0.71 -0.82 -0.80
CA GLU A 226 -1.09 -0.23 0.48
C GLU A 226 -2.04 0.96 0.31
N ARG A 227 -1.80 1.84 -0.67
CA ARG A 227 -2.69 2.96 -0.98
C ARG A 227 -4.11 2.51 -1.31
N GLU A 228 -4.27 1.40 -2.05
CA GLU A 228 -5.57 0.84 -2.39
C GLU A 228 -6.29 0.20 -1.20
N GLU A 229 -5.55 -0.12 -0.14
CA GLU A 229 -6.04 -0.77 1.07
C GLU A 229 -6.13 0.20 2.27
N TYR A 230 -5.52 1.38 2.19
CA TYR A 230 -5.47 2.33 3.30
C TYR A 230 -6.78 3.09 3.45
N VAL A 231 -7.61 2.65 4.39
CA VAL A 231 -8.97 3.15 4.61
C VAL A 231 -9.23 3.50 6.07
N PHE A 232 -10.22 4.35 6.28
CA PHE A 232 -10.76 4.60 7.60
C PHE A 232 -11.60 3.42 8.11
N LYS A 233 -11.56 3.16 9.41
CA LYS A 233 -12.44 2.20 10.08
C LYS A 233 -13.90 2.60 9.84
N LYS A 234 -14.75 1.60 9.58
CA LYS A 234 -16.18 1.80 9.37
C LYS A 234 -16.95 0.90 10.33
N ARG A 235 -17.87 1.46 11.09
CA ARG A 235 -18.77 0.69 11.95
C ARG A 235 -19.81 -0.07 11.13
N ARG A 236 -20.46 -1.05 11.74
CA ARG A 236 -21.56 -1.82 11.12
C ARG A 236 -22.77 -0.97 10.72
N ASP A 237 -22.98 0.16 11.39
CA ASP A 237 -24.02 1.13 11.08
C ASP A 237 -23.64 2.07 9.91
N GLY A 238 -22.47 1.87 9.32
CA GLY A 238 -21.96 2.64 8.19
C GLY A 238 -21.20 3.92 8.56
N VAL A 239 -21.07 4.23 9.85
CA VAL A 239 -20.33 5.41 10.31
C VAL A 239 -18.83 5.20 10.13
N VAL A 240 -18.20 6.09 9.36
CA VAL A 240 -16.75 6.14 9.18
C VAL A 240 -16.12 6.82 10.40
N LEU A 241 -15.08 6.18 10.97
CA LEU A 241 -14.30 6.72 12.08
C LEU A 241 -13.07 7.44 11.55
N ASP A 242 -12.59 8.46 12.25
CA ASP A 242 -11.35 9.19 11.92
C ASP A 242 -10.07 8.40 12.27
N GLU A 243 -10.12 7.07 12.18
CA GLU A 243 -9.01 6.19 12.48
C GLU A 243 -8.75 5.23 11.32
N PRO A 244 -7.51 5.07 10.84
CA PRO A 244 -7.19 4.10 9.79
C PRO A 244 -7.30 2.67 10.29
N VAL A 245 -7.61 1.76 9.37
CA VAL A 245 -7.45 0.32 9.60
C VAL A 245 -5.95 0.02 9.60
N LYS A 246 -5.48 -0.69 10.64
CA LYS A 246 -4.08 -1.05 10.83
C LYS A 246 -3.76 -2.38 10.13
N VAL A 247 -3.75 -2.36 8.79
CA VAL A 247 -3.41 -3.51 7.95
C VAL A 247 -2.66 -3.00 6.73
N ASN A 248 -1.45 -3.52 6.50
CA ASN A 248 -0.61 -3.15 5.36
C ASN A 248 -0.50 -1.62 5.16
N ASP A 249 -0.09 -0.91 6.21
CA ASP A 249 -0.06 0.55 6.24
C ASP A 249 1.35 1.15 6.41
N HIS A 250 2.40 0.32 6.20
CA HIS A 250 3.78 0.66 6.52
C HIS A 250 4.35 1.79 5.66
N LEU A 251 4.15 1.77 4.34
CA LEU A 251 4.55 2.86 3.46
C LEU A 251 3.64 4.09 3.62
N MET A 252 2.37 3.89 3.99
CA MET A 252 1.45 4.99 4.29
C MET A 252 1.84 5.69 5.58
N ASP A 253 2.25 4.95 6.61
CA ASP A 253 2.77 5.51 7.86
C ASP A 253 4.14 6.17 7.62
N ALA A 254 5.05 5.54 6.88
CA ALA A 254 6.34 6.14 6.50
C ALA A 254 6.16 7.46 5.72
N LEU A 255 5.24 7.50 4.76
CA LEU A 255 4.89 8.73 4.02
C LEU A 255 4.40 9.83 4.97
N ARG A 256 3.52 9.49 5.90
CA ARG A 256 3.00 10.41 6.91
C ARG A 256 4.11 10.91 7.83
N TYR A 257 5.00 10.05 8.30
CA TYR A 257 6.15 10.43 9.11
C TYR A 257 7.03 11.47 8.43
N GLY A 258 7.41 11.22 7.18
CA GLY A 258 8.25 12.14 6.40
C GLY A 258 7.57 13.49 6.19
N LEU A 259 6.40 13.50 5.55
CA LEU A 259 5.74 14.75 5.16
C LEU A 259 5.26 15.57 6.35
N TYR A 260 4.59 14.94 7.32
CA TYR A 260 4.00 15.67 8.43
C TYR A 260 5.04 16.22 9.39
N THR A 261 6.07 15.44 9.72
CA THR A 261 7.12 15.91 10.63
C THR A 261 7.89 17.05 9.99
N LYS A 262 8.27 16.93 8.71
CA LYS A 262 8.95 18.02 7.99
C LYS A 262 8.14 19.31 7.96
N SER A 263 6.83 19.22 7.84
CA SER A 263 5.97 20.41 7.81
C SER A 263 6.00 21.24 9.10
N LYS A 264 6.34 20.62 10.23
CA LYS A 264 6.46 21.30 11.54
C LYS A 264 7.79 22.04 11.74
N GLU A 265 8.81 21.65 10.97
CA GLU A 265 10.13 22.29 11.01
C GLU A 265 10.20 23.58 10.17
N ALA A 266 9.20 23.81 9.30
CA ALA A 266 9.12 25.06 8.53
C ALA A 266 8.99 26.25 9.50
N GLU A 267 9.94 27.19 9.37
CA GLU A 267 10.26 28.30 10.27
C GLU A 267 9.06 29.00 10.90
N PRO A 268 9.19 29.49 12.14
CA PRO A 268 8.20 30.35 12.76
C PRO A 268 8.21 31.73 12.04
N GLY A 269 7.40 31.87 11.00
CA GLY A 269 7.31 33.15 10.26
C GLY A 269 6.42 33.14 9.02
N ILE A 270 6.13 32.00 8.42
CA ILE A 270 5.27 31.94 7.24
C ILE A 270 4.01 31.12 7.57
N ARG A 271 3.02 31.78 8.12
CA ARG A 271 1.64 31.28 8.05
C ARG A 271 1.19 31.46 6.61
N VAL A 272 1.09 30.37 5.88
CA VAL A 272 0.36 30.33 4.60
C VAL A 272 -1.12 30.35 4.97
N LEU A 273 -1.77 31.46 4.65
CA LEU A 273 -3.21 31.63 4.67
C LEU A 273 -3.84 30.87 3.51
#